data_791aee74ac239f29fc0c00702e93dbf0
#
_entry.id   791aee74ac239f29fc0c00702e93dbf0
#
_cell.length_a   1.000
_cell.length_b   1.000
_cell.length_c   1.000
_cell.angle_alpha   90.00
_cell.angle_beta   90.00
_cell.angle_gamma   90.00
#
_symmetry.space_group_name_H-M   'P 1'
#
loop_
_entity.id
_entity.type
_entity.pdbx_description
1 polymer ?
#
loop_
_entity_poly.entity_id
_entity_poly.type
_entity_poly.pdbx_seq_one_letter_code
_entity_poly.pdbx_strand_id
1 'polypeptide(L)'
;MLASSVQATLAGRFGTSEYGLSKKDGEELFFKYASEIGAPVLVYRFPNLAGKWVRPNYNSAVGTFCNNIANDLPIQVNDPSVELEILFIDDLINEMYDALENKPHRCDYPSEGDVDGVTYDGLTPHWTPSGRYCGCPVTHKTTLGQIVSLLKSFHDQPTTLVMPALPKDSFEKKLYSMYLSYLPSSKVAVPLHMNVDARGSFTEILKTVDHGQFSVNISKPGITKGQHWYNTKWELFIVISSHGLIQERKIGTDPATGKPYEPISFEVSGEKITAVHMLPGYTHNIINLSDTEDLVTLMWANEIFDPSHQDTYFEEV
;
A
#
# COMPACT_ATOMS: atom_id res chain seq x y z
N MET A 1 9.73 5.06 33.07
CA MET A 1 9.11 4.05 32.18
C MET A 1 10.11 2.94 31.91
N LEU A 2 9.68 1.69 31.86
CA LEU A 2 10.49 0.51 31.51
C LEU A 2 9.98 -0.08 30.20
N ALA A 3 10.83 -0.23 29.20
CA ALA A 3 10.56 -1.00 27.99
C ALA A 3 10.81 -2.49 28.26
N SER A 4 9.73 -3.24 28.46
CA SER A 4 9.75 -4.69 28.62
C SER A 4 9.23 -5.38 27.34
N SER A 5 8.87 -6.64 27.43
CA SER A 5 8.42 -7.46 26.30
C SER A 5 7.26 -8.36 26.71
N VAL A 6 6.38 -8.67 25.78
CA VAL A 6 5.37 -9.71 25.95
C VAL A 6 5.98 -11.08 26.31
N GLN A 7 7.25 -11.32 25.98
CA GLN A 7 7.96 -12.52 26.37
C GLN A 7 8.13 -12.67 27.90
N ALA A 8 8.05 -11.55 28.65
CA ALA A 8 8.08 -11.54 30.11
C ALA A 8 6.82 -12.19 30.75
N THR A 9 5.78 -12.45 29.98
CA THR A 9 4.63 -13.23 30.45
C THR A 9 5.01 -14.69 30.76
N LEU A 10 6.02 -15.21 30.04
CA LEU A 10 6.44 -16.61 30.04
C LEU A 10 5.29 -17.57 29.67
N ALA A 11 4.31 -17.10 28.91
CA ALA A 11 3.18 -17.89 28.43
C ALA A 11 3.44 -18.47 27.02
N GLY A 12 2.73 -19.54 26.70
CA GLY A 12 2.78 -20.23 25.43
C GLY A 12 4.22 -20.53 24.97
N ARG A 13 4.57 -20.13 23.75
CA ARG A 13 5.90 -20.33 23.15
C ARG A 13 7.06 -19.65 23.90
N PHE A 14 6.78 -18.78 24.84
CA PHE A 14 7.78 -18.05 25.62
C PHE A 14 8.06 -18.67 26.98
N GLY A 15 7.45 -19.81 27.31
CA GLY A 15 7.58 -20.48 28.62
C GLY A 15 9.01 -20.78 29.05
N THR A 16 9.93 -20.96 28.11
CA THR A 16 11.36 -21.21 28.35
C THR A 16 12.28 -20.09 27.89
N SER A 17 11.74 -18.90 27.65
CA SER A 17 12.51 -17.75 27.16
C SER A 17 13.41 -17.18 28.25
N GLU A 18 14.72 -17.36 28.14
CA GLU A 18 15.72 -16.70 29.02
C GLU A 18 15.64 -15.18 28.92
N TYR A 19 15.41 -14.66 27.73
CA TYR A 19 15.17 -13.23 27.52
C TYR A 19 13.90 -12.77 28.24
N GLY A 20 12.81 -13.52 28.11
CA GLY A 20 11.54 -13.26 28.81
C GLY A 20 11.73 -13.25 30.32
N LEU A 21 12.48 -14.21 30.87
CA LEU A 21 12.79 -14.29 32.31
C LEU A 21 13.58 -13.06 32.77
N SER A 22 14.64 -12.69 32.05
CA SER A 22 15.44 -11.51 32.37
C SER A 22 14.60 -10.21 32.32
N LYS A 23 13.65 -10.09 31.39
CA LYS A 23 12.73 -8.95 31.35
C LYS A 23 11.80 -8.95 32.55
N LYS A 24 11.24 -10.09 32.92
CA LYS A 24 10.36 -10.24 34.08
C LYS A 24 11.07 -9.87 35.39
N ASP A 25 12.30 -10.31 35.57
CA ASP A 25 13.11 -9.93 36.74
C ASP A 25 13.33 -8.40 36.81
N GLY A 26 13.58 -7.77 35.65
CA GLY A 26 13.68 -6.32 35.54
C GLY A 26 12.35 -5.62 35.89
N GLU A 27 11.20 -6.14 35.46
CA GLU A 27 9.88 -5.62 35.83
C GLU A 27 9.68 -5.61 37.35
N GLU A 28 9.99 -6.73 38.00
CA GLU A 28 9.83 -6.87 39.45
C GLU A 28 10.73 -5.90 40.22
N LEU A 29 11.95 -5.65 39.77
CA LEU A 29 12.81 -4.61 40.34
C LEU A 29 12.20 -3.21 40.26
N PHE A 30 11.58 -2.87 39.13
CA PHE A 30 10.91 -1.58 38.96
C PHE A 30 9.67 -1.45 39.84
N PHE A 31 8.87 -2.50 39.97
CA PHE A 31 7.71 -2.51 40.88
C PHE A 31 8.13 -2.44 42.36
N LYS A 32 9.20 -3.14 42.76
CA LYS A 32 9.78 -3.04 44.10
C LYS A 32 10.24 -1.61 44.38
N TYR A 33 11.01 -1.01 43.48
CA TYR A 33 11.42 0.40 43.58
C TYR A 33 10.22 1.34 43.76
N ALA A 34 9.18 1.17 42.93
CA ALA A 34 7.95 1.97 43.03
C ALA A 34 7.32 1.87 44.43
N SER A 35 7.26 0.67 45.02
CA SER A 35 6.66 0.45 46.32
C SER A 35 7.50 1.01 47.48
N GLU A 36 8.84 1.00 47.34
CA GLU A 36 9.77 1.48 48.40
C GLU A 36 9.81 3.00 48.50
N ILE A 37 9.71 3.70 47.38
CA ILE A 37 9.91 5.18 47.33
C ILE A 37 8.67 5.94 46.90
N GLY A 38 7.58 5.28 46.57
CA GLY A 38 6.33 5.92 46.07
C GLY A 38 6.45 6.55 44.67
N ALA A 39 7.45 6.12 43.88
CA ALA A 39 7.61 6.65 42.53
C ALA A 39 6.58 6.04 41.56
N PRO A 40 5.96 6.83 40.68
CA PRO A 40 5.12 6.29 39.61
C PRO A 40 5.99 5.51 38.59
N VAL A 41 5.63 4.27 38.32
CA VAL A 41 6.32 3.40 37.35
C VAL A 41 5.33 2.93 36.30
N LEU A 42 5.75 3.01 35.01
CA LEU A 42 5.04 2.44 33.88
C LEU A 42 5.92 1.37 33.27
N VAL A 43 5.42 0.14 33.22
CA VAL A 43 6.10 -1.02 32.64
C VAL A 43 5.36 -1.44 31.39
N TYR A 44 5.97 -1.21 30.22
CA TYR A 44 5.40 -1.51 28.91
C TYR A 44 5.88 -2.88 28.42
N ARG A 45 4.95 -3.80 28.16
CA ARG A 45 5.23 -5.09 27.50
C ARG A 45 4.97 -4.96 26.01
N PHE A 46 6.02 -4.72 25.23
CA PHE A 46 5.91 -4.57 23.80
C PHE A 46 5.94 -5.91 23.06
N PRO A 47 5.11 -6.09 22.01
CA PRO A 47 5.24 -7.18 21.06
C PRO A 47 6.43 -6.96 20.12
N ASN A 48 6.45 -7.59 18.93
CA ASN A 48 7.52 -7.39 17.96
C ASN A 48 7.50 -5.96 17.41
N LEU A 49 8.58 -5.22 17.63
CA LEU A 49 8.74 -3.88 17.10
C LEU A 49 9.18 -3.90 15.65
N ALA A 50 8.55 -3.04 14.84
CA ALA A 50 8.90 -2.81 13.45
C ALA A 50 8.99 -1.31 13.16
N GLY A 51 9.79 -0.92 12.17
CA GLY A 51 9.94 0.48 11.77
C GLY A 51 11.04 0.66 10.75
N LYS A 52 11.06 1.83 10.13
CA LYS A 52 12.09 2.20 9.15
C LYS A 52 13.48 2.11 9.78
N TRP A 53 14.45 1.62 9.01
CA TRP A 53 15.88 1.53 9.36
C TRP A 53 16.22 0.64 10.57
N VAL A 54 15.32 -0.22 11.03
CA VAL A 54 15.69 -1.22 12.04
C VAL A 54 16.81 -2.10 11.48
N ARG A 55 17.84 -2.36 12.32
CA ARG A 55 19.03 -3.11 11.89
C ARG A 55 18.64 -4.51 11.41
N PRO A 56 18.88 -4.85 10.12
CA PRO A 56 18.61 -6.18 9.59
C PRO A 56 19.55 -7.22 10.18
N ASN A 57 19.16 -8.49 10.14
CA ASN A 57 19.94 -9.63 10.64
C ASN A 57 20.38 -9.47 12.12
N TYR A 58 19.55 -8.83 12.92
CA TYR A 58 19.77 -8.66 14.35
C TYR A 58 18.58 -9.16 15.17
N ASN A 59 17.60 -8.34 15.49
CA ASN A 59 16.47 -8.73 16.37
C ASN A 59 15.09 -8.58 15.70
N SER A 60 15.02 -8.32 14.41
CA SER A 60 13.74 -8.13 13.71
C SER A 60 13.67 -9.00 12.47
N ALA A 61 12.79 -9.99 12.47
CA ALA A 61 12.50 -10.78 11.27
C ALA A 61 11.93 -9.88 10.16
N VAL A 62 11.01 -8.97 10.50
CA VAL A 62 10.40 -8.05 9.53
C VAL A 62 11.45 -7.14 8.89
N GLY A 63 12.35 -6.54 9.70
CA GLY A 63 13.44 -5.71 9.17
C GLY A 63 14.40 -6.50 8.29
N THR A 64 14.72 -7.73 8.69
CA THR A 64 15.56 -8.63 7.90
C THR A 64 14.92 -8.97 6.55
N PHE A 65 13.62 -9.29 6.54
CA PHE A 65 12.90 -9.60 5.31
C PHE A 65 12.78 -8.39 4.39
N CYS A 66 12.45 -7.20 4.94
CA CYS A 66 12.42 -5.97 4.16
C CYS A 66 13.76 -5.69 3.49
N ASN A 67 14.85 -5.73 4.27
CA ASN A 67 16.20 -5.51 3.73
C ASN A 67 16.58 -6.54 2.67
N ASN A 68 16.39 -7.82 2.97
CA ASN A 68 16.86 -8.88 2.08
C ASN A 68 16.08 -8.89 0.76
N ILE A 69 14.76 -8.76 0.80
CA ILE A 69 13.94 -8.71 -0.41
C ILE A 69 14.24 -7.44 -1.22
N ALA A 70 14.38 -6.27 -0.58
CA ALA A 70 14.74 -5.04 -1.28
C ALA A 70 16.10 -5.12 -2.00
N ASN A 71 17.03 -5.90 -1.47
CA ASN A 71 18.38 -6.05 -1.99
C ASN A 71 18.64 -7.39 -2.72
N ASP A 72 17.60 -8.12 -3.12
CA ASP A 72 17.68 -9.43 -3.81
C ASP A 72 18.48 -10.49 -3.04
N LEU A 73 18.49 -10.38 -1.71
CA LEU A 73 19.16 -11.34 -0.83
C LEU A 73 18.19 -12.47 -0.43
N PRO A 74 18.69 -13.67 -0.19
CA PRO A 74 17.84 -14.78 0.23
C PRO A 74 17.19 -14.53 1.61
N ILE A 75 15.98 -15.05 1.75
CA ILE A 75 15.29 -15.11 3.04
C ILE A 75 15.02 -16.58 3.39
N GLN A 76 14.96 -16.86 4.68
CA GLN A 76 14.58 -18.18 5.19
C GLN A 76 13.35 -18.03 6.08
N VAL A 77 12.29 -18.78 5.76
CA VAL A 77 11.06 -18.88 6.55
C VAL A 77 10.86 -20.35 6.86
N ASN A 78 11.09 -20.74 8.09
CA ASN A 78 10.98 -22.15 8.49
C ASN A 78 9.52 -22.59 8.57
N ASP A 79 8.65 -21.75 9.10
CA ASP A 79 7.21 -21.97 9.19
C ASP A 79 6.46 -20.67 8.86
N PRO A 80 5.81 -20.61 7.70
CA PRO A 80 5.06 -19.42 7.28
C PRO A 80 3.78 -19.17 8.10
N SER A 81 3.29 -20.16 8.86
CA SER A 81 2.09 -20.04 9.66
C SER A 81 2.31 -19.37 11.02
N VAL A 82 3.57 -19.14 11.42
CA VAL A 82 3.89 -18.50 12.69
C VAL A 82 3.25 -17.11 12.76
N GLU A 83 2.36 -16.97 13.74
CA GLU A 83 1.70 -15.71 14.03
C GLU A 83 2.63 -14.73 14.76
N LEU A 84 2.58 -13.49 14.35
CA LEU A 84 3.28 -12.36 14.94
C LEU A 84 2.29 -11.25 15.27
N GLU A 85 2.49 -10.60 16.39
CA GLU A 85 1.91 -9.31 16.69
C GLU A 85 2.97 -8.24 16.49
N ILE A 86 2.67 -7.27 15.63
CA ILE A 86 3.60 -6.23 15.21
C ILE A 86 3.14 -4.87 15.74
N LEU A 87 4.04 -4.19 16.42
CA LEU A 87 3.91 -2.79 16.84
C LEU A 87 4.87 -1.93 16.02
N PHE A 88 4.34 -0.97 15.27
CA PHE A 88 5.20 -0.02 14.57
C PHE A 88 5.70 1.08 15.49
N ILE A 89 6.93 1.53 15.25
CA ILE A 89 7.62 2.52 16.08
C ILE A 89 6.84 3.83 16.21
N ASP A 90 6.13 4.25 15.15
CA ASP A 90 5.35 5.48 15.16
C ASP A 90 4.15 5.37 16.13
N ASP A 91 3.50 4.21 16.21
CA ASP A 91 2.42 3.93 17.17
C ASP A 91 2.94 3.87 18.60
N LEU A 92 4.12 3.29 18.79
CA LEU A 92 4.81 3.27 20.09
C LEU A 92 5.13 4.70 20.56
N ILE A 93 5.63 5.56 19.67
CA ILE A 93 5.95 6.95 20.00
C ILE A 93 4.68 7.71 20.42
N ASN A 94 3.56 7.51 19.74
CA ASN A 94 2.29 8.11 20.13
C ASN A 94 1.88 7.67 21.53
N GLU A 95 1.98 6.37 21.85
CA GLU A 95 1.72 5.86 23.21
C GLU A 95 2.66 6.49 24.25
N MET A 96 3.93 6.72 23.90
CA MET A 96 4.85 7.41 24.82
C MET A 96 4.46 8.85 25.07
N TYR A 97 3.92 9.57 24.07
CA TYR A 97 3.37 10.91 24.27
C TYR A 97 2.13 10.86 25.17
N ASP A 98 1.20 9.94 24.95
CA ASP A 98 0.03 9.75 25.81
C ASP A 98 0.45 9.48 27.26
N ALA A 99 1.47 8.65 27.45
CA ALA A 99 2.00 8.37 28.79
C ALA A 99 2.63 9.59 29.46
N LEU A 100 3.32 10.47 28.71
CA LEU A 100 3.87 11.72 29.23
C LEU A 100 2.76 12.72 29.61
N GLU A 101 1.60 12.65 28.94
CA GLU A 101 0.39 13.41 29.28
C GLU A 101 -0.43 12.76 30.43
N ASN A 102 0.10 11.76 31.11
CA ASN A 102 -0.58 10.98 32.14
C ASN A 102 -1.82 10.22 31.65
N LYS A 103 -1.78 9.74 30.40
CA LYS A 103 -2.82 8.93 29.76
C LYS A 103 -2.28 7.58 29.26
N PRO A 104 -1.49 6.82 30.05
CA PRO A 104 -0.95 5.53 29.60
C PRO A 104 -2.07 4.51 29.42
N HIS A 105 -1.99 3.70 28.38
CA HIS A 105 -2.91 2.57 28.20
C HIS A 105 -2.47 1.40 29.10
N ARG A 106 -3.21 1.22 30.21
CA ARG A 106 -2.93 0.19 31.20
C ARG A 106 -3.64 -1.12 30.90
N CYS A 107 -2.95 -2.21 31.23
CA CYS A 107 -3.45 -3.56 31.03
C CYS A 107 -2.89 -4.54 32.06
N ASP A 108 -3.51 -5.73 32.11
CA ASP A 108 -2.97 -6.90 32.76
C ASP A 108 -2.80 -8.04 31.74
N TYR A 109 -2.02 -9.04 32.11
CA TYR A 109 -1.85 -10.29 31.35
C TYR A 109 -2.32 -11.44 32.22
N PRO A 110 -3.61 -11.81 32.19
CA PRO A 110 -4.14 -12.96 32.91
C PRO A 110 -3.40 -14.24 32.47
N SER A 111 -3.18 -15.13 33.41
CA SER A 111 -2.56 -16.43 33.09
C SER A 111 -3.40 -17.21 32.09
N GLU A 112 -2.72 -18.04 31.28
CA GLU A 112 -3.39 -18.94 30.34
C GLU A 112 -4.44 -19.81 31.07
N GLY A 113 -5.62 -19.92 30.48
CA GLY A 113 -6.74 -20.70 31.04
C GLY A 113 -8.09 -19.99 30.92
N ASP A 114 -9.14 -20.67 31.36
CA ASP A 114 -10.51 -20.14 31.33
C ASP A 114 -10.87 -19.54 32.69
N VAL A 115 -11.32 -18.29 32.69
CA VAL A 115 -11.81 -17.57 33.85
C VAL A 115 -13.15 -16.91 33.49
N ASP A 116 -14.21 -17.24 34.23
CA ASP A 116 -15.56 -16.68 34.05
C ASP A 116 -16.09 -16.75 32.59
N GLY A 117 -15.76 -17.85 31.89
CA GLY A 117 -16.18 -18.08 30.49
C GLY A 117 -15.36 -17.31 29.44
N VAL A 118 -14.25 -16.69 29.82
CA VAL A 118 -13.28 -16.05 28.93
C VAL A 118 -11.99 -16.85 28.92
N THR A 119 -11.54 -17.25 27.74
CA THR A 119 -10.25 -17.96 27.55
C THR A 119 -9.13 -16.94 27.37
N TYR A 120 -8.11 -17.06 28.20
CA TYR A 120 -6.90 -16.24 28.14
C TYR A 120 -5.73 -17.04 27.61
N ASP A 121 -4.93 -16.43 26.73
CA ASP A 121 -3.71 -17.03 26.13
C ASP A 121 -2.42 -16.66 26.88
N GLY A 122 -2.54 -15.87 27.94
CA GLY A 122 -1.40 -15.34 28.69
C GLY A 122 -0.55 -14.30 27.95
N LEU A 123 -0.85 -14.01 26.70
CA LEU A 123 -0.05 -13.14 25.81
C LEU A 123 -0.79 -11.86 25.41
N THR A 124 -2.10 -11.95 25.24
CA THR A 124 -2.94 -10.82 24.85
C THR A 124 -3.22 -9.90 26.04
N PRO A 125 -3.00 -8.59 25.92
CA PRO A 125 -3.28 -7.64 27.00
C PRO A 125 -4.78 -7.55 27.26
N HIS A 126 -5.16 -7.62 28.52
CA HIS A 126 -6.50 -7.29 29.00
C HIS A 126 -6.50 -5.85 29.49
N TRP A 127 -7.14 -4.96 28.72
CA TRP A 127 -7.13 -3.53 28.97
C TRP A 127 -7.98 -3.16 30.18
N THR A 128 -7.36 -2.51 31.18
CA THR A 128 -8.03 -2.04 32.38
C THR A 128 -7.31 -0.83 32.97
N PRO A 129 -8.03 0.20 33.42
CA PRO A 129 -7.42 1.40 34.00
C PRO A 129 -6.55 1.15 35.24
N SER A 130 -6.81 0.06 35.96
CA SER A 130 -6.05 -0.37 37.14
C SER A 130 -4.95 -1.37 36.85
N GLY A 131 -4.71 -1.67 35.56
CA GLY A 131 -3.73 -2.66 35.14
C GLY A 131 -2.32 -2.37 35.67
N ARG A 132 -1.62 -3.44 36.01
CA ARG A 132 -0.25 -3.39 36.52
C ARG A 132 0.76 -2.96 35.46
N TYR A 133 0.50 -3.34 34.22
CA TYR A 133 1.35 -3.09 33.05
C TYR A 133 0.76 -2.02 32.14
N CYS A 134 1.52 -1.68 31.12
CA CYS A 134 1.06 -0.85 30.02
C CYS A 134 1.35 -1.54 28.70
N GLY A 135 0.59 -1.19 27.67
CA GLY A 135 0.79 -1.66 26.31
C GLY A 135 0.44 -0.58 25.30
N CYS A 136 0.67 -0.86 24.03
CA CYS A 136 0.22 -0.02 22.93
C CYS A 136 -1.04 -0.65 22.32
N PRO A 137 -2.18 0.05 22.26
CA PRO A 137 -3.43 -0.52 21.75
C PRO A 137 -3.43 -0.72 20.23
N VAL A 138 -2.53 -0.02 19.50
CA VAL A 138 -2.44 -0.11 18.06
C VAL A 138 -1.36 -1.12 17.67
N THR A 139 -1.77 -2.36 17.43
CA THR A 139 -0.91 -3.44 16.94
C THR A 139 -1.55 -4.15 15.75
N HIS A 140 -0.77 -4.95 15.03
CA HIS A 140 -1.22 -5.69 13.86
C HIS A 140 -0.87 -7.18 14.02
N LYS A 141 -1.88 -8.05 13.98
CA LYS A 141 -1.69 -9.51 13.94
C LYS A 141 -1.52 -9.96 12.49
N THR A 142 -0.51 -10.76 12.23
CA THR A 142 -0.17 -11.27 10.90
C THR A 142 0.64 -12.56 11.02
N THR A 143 0.95 -13.21 9.89
CA THR A 143 1.85 -14.36 9.86
C THR A 143 3.14 -14.06 9.10
N LEU A 144 4.20 -14.84 9.34
CA LEU A 144 5.45 -14.73 8.57
C LEU A 144 5.19 -14.88 7.07
N GLY A 145 4.31 -15.80 6.67
CA GLY A 145 3.94 -16.02 5.27
C GLY A 145 3.25 -14.82 4.64
N GLN A 146 2.32 -14.18 5.36
CA GLN A 146 1.65 -12.95 4.90
C GLN A 146 2.63 -11.80 4.71
N ILE A 147 3.55 -11.59 5.66
CA ILE A 147 4.60 -10.57 5.55
C ILE A 147 5.43 -10.79 4.29
N VAL A 148 5.90 -12.02 4.06
CA VAL A 148 6.74 -12.35 2.90
C VAL A 148 5.97 -12.19 1.59
N SER A 149 4.71 -12.60 1.54
CA SER A 149 3.86 -12.43 0.36
C SER A 149 3.68 -10.97 -0.01
N LEU A 150 3.40 -10.10 0.98
CA LEU A 150 3.30 -8.66 0.77
C LEU A 150 4.63 -8.06 0.29
N LEU A 151 5.75 -8.41 0.94
CA LEU A 151 7.06 -7.89 0.54
C LEU A 151 7.48 -8.31 -0.87
N LYS A 152 7.12 -9.53 -1.30
CA LYS A 152 7.34 -9.96 -2.69
C LYS A 152 6.48 -9.15 -3.67
N SER A 153 5.22 -8.90 -3.36
CA SER A 153 4.37 -8.06 -4.21
C SER A 153 4.89 -6.62 -4.33
N PHE A 154 5.47 -6.08 -3.25
CA PHE A 154 6.12 -4.77 -3.25
C PHE A 154 7.38 -4.76 -4.11
N HIS A 155 8.18 -5.82 -4.04
CA HIS A 155 9.38 -6.00 -4.85
C HIS A 155 9.05 -6.11 -6.35
N ASP A 156 7.97 -6.78 -6.69
CA ASP A 156 7.56 -7.01 -8.08
C ASP A 156 6.82 -5.80 -8.69
N GLN A 157 6.41 -4.83 -7.87
CA GLN A 157 5.65 -3.65 -8.29
C GLN A 157 6.27 -2.88 -9.47
N PRO A 158 7.58 -2.62 -9.54
CA PRO A 158 8.18 -1.90 -10.66
C PRO A 158 8.06 -2.63 -12.01
N THR A 159 7.93 -3.96 -11.99
CA THR A 159 7.75 -4.80 -13.18
C THR A 159 6.28 -4.96 -13.54
N THR A 160 5.44 -5.22 -12.57
CA THR A 160 3.99 -5.42 -12.77
C THR A 160 3.23 -4.11 -12.95
N LEU A 161 3.80 -3.01 -12.46
CA LEU A 161 3.18 -1.69 -12.31
C LEU A 161 1.95 -1.68 -11.39
N VAL A 162 1.59 -2.79 -10.77
CA VAL A 162 0.43 -2.89 -9.88
C VAL A 162 0.76 -2.27 -8.52
N MET A 163 0.13 -1.16 -8.22
CA MET A 163 0.25 -0.50 -6.92
C MET A 163 -0.43 -1.34 -5.84
N PRO A 164 0.22 -1.61 -4.70
CA PRO A 164 -0.40 -2.36 -3.63
C PRO A 164 -1.60 -1.61 -3.03
N ALA A 165 -2.60 -2.34 -2.56
CA ALA A 165 -3.69 -1.74 -1.78
C ALA A 165 -3.15 -1.31 -0.40
N LEU A 166 -3.18 -0.01 -0.14
CA LEU A 166 -2.62 0.60 1.08
C LEU A 166 -3.69 1.40 1.84
N PRO A 167 -4.70 0.75 2.46
CA PRO A 167 -5.72 1.45 3.23
C PRO A 167 -5.09 2.33 4.32
N LYS A 168 -5.78 3.39 4.69
CA LYS A 168 -5.32 4.28 5.76
C LYS A 168 -5.10 3.47 7.04
N ASP A 169 -3.97 3.69 7.70
CA ASP A 169 -3.58 3.07 8.99
C ASP A 169 -3.44 1.53 8.95
N SER A 170 -3.45 0.92 7.75
CA SER A 170 -3.31 -0.53 7.60
C SER A 170 -1.88 -1.01 7.83
N PHE A 171 -1.76 -2.31 8.13
CA PHE A 171 -0.47 -3.01 8.23
C PHE A 171 0.31 -2.92 6.91
N GLU A 172 -0.35 -3.13 5.79
CA GLU A 172 0.23 -3.10 4.44
C GLU A 172 0.87 -1.75 4.16
N LYS A 173 0.20 -0.64 4.50
CA LYS A 173 0.73 0.72 4.31
C LYS A 173 1.98 0.97 5.15
N LYS A 174 1.97 0.56 6.41
CA LYS A 174 3.11 0.71 7.32
C LYS A 174 4.27 -0.17 6.86
N LEU A 175 3.99 -1.42 6.47
CA LEU A 175 4.99 -2.36 5.96
C LEU A 175 5.61 -1.87 4.64
N TYR A 176 4.81 -1.33 3.72
CA TYR A 176 5.31 -0.76 2.47
C TYR A 176 6.25 0.43 2.72
N SER A 177 5.86 1.35 3.61
CA SER A 177 6.72 2.47 4.02
C SER A 177 8.04 1.99 4.63
N MET A 178 8.00 0.94 5.44
CA MET A 178 9.20 0.31 5.99
C MET A 178 10.05 -0.34 4.89
N TYR A 179 9.45 -1.11 3.98
CA TYR A 179 10.15 -1.74 2.85
C TYR A 179 10.88 -0.71 1.98
N LEU A 180 10.23 0.40 1.62
CA LEU A 180 10.82 1.46 0.82
C LEU A 180 12.06 2.07 1.47
N SER A 181 12.16 2.06 2.80
CA SER A 181 13.34 2.57 3.53
C SER A 181 14.60 1.71 3.36
N TYR A 182 14.48 0.50 2.83
CA TYR A 182 15.59 -0.41 2.54
C TYR A 182 15.96 -0.48 1.06
N LEU A 183 15.22 0.22 0.18
CA LEU A 183 15.57 0.20 -1.24
C LEU A 183 16.96 0.81 -1.46
N PRO A 184 17.85 0.12 -2.17
CA PRO A 184 19.11 0.70 -2.61
C PRO A 184 18.84 1.83 -3.64
N SER A 185 19.68 2.84 -3.67
CA SER A 185 19.52 4.00 -4.58
C SER A 185 19.35 3.61 -6.05
N SER A 186 19.93 2.51 -6.47
CA SER A 186 19.81 1.96 -7.83
C SER A 186 18.40 1.46 -8.19
N LYS A 187 17.56 1.20 -7.19
CA LYS A 187 16.18 0.72 -7.38
C LYS A 187 15.11 1.80 -7.11
N VAL A 188 15.52 3.01 -6.71
CA VAL A 188 14.58 4.11 -6.42
C VAL A 188 13.99 4.71 -7.70
N ALA A 189 14.77 4.77 -8.77
CA ALA A 189 14.33 5.25 -10.08
C ALA A 189 14.27 4.08 -11.07
N VAL A 190 13.08 3.82 -11.59
CA VAL A 190 12.85 2.72 -12.53
C VAL A 190 12.36 3.30 -13.85
N PRO A 191 13.07 3.07 -15.00
CA PRO A 191 12.59 3.48 -16.31
C PRO A 191 11.36 2.66 -16.71
N LEU A 192 10.31 3.35 -17.16
CA LEU A 192 9.12 2.70 -17.69
C LEU A 192 9.33 2.31 -19.16
N HIS A 193 8.66 1.24 -19.58
CA HIS A 193 8.70 0.80 -20.97
C HIS A 193 7.84 1.72 -21.85
N MET A 194 8.46 2.39 -22.81
CA MET A 194 7.79 3.23 -23.78
C MET A 194 7.56 2.46 -25.07
N ASN A 195 6.30 2.29 -25.48
CA ASN A 195 5.95 1.79 -26.81
C ASN A 195 5.99 2.97 -27.79
N VAL A 196 7.02 3.03 -28.64
CA VAL A 196 7.27 4.16 -29.54
C VAL A 196 7.04 3.74 -30.99
N ASP A 197 6.29 4.56 -31.75
CA ASP A 197 6.12 4.43 -33.20
C ASP A 197 6.17 5.82 -33.89
N ALA A 198 5.90 5.86 -35.22
CA ALA A 198 5.91 7.12 -35.97
C ALA A 198 4.87 8.14 -35.49
N ARG A 199 3.84 7.71 -34.78
CA ARG A 199 2.75 8.56 -34.26
C ARG A 199 3.08 9.17 -32.90
N GLY A 200 4.12 8.70 -32.21
CA GLY A 200 4.53 9.13 -30.88
C GLY A 200 4.81 7.97 -29.95
N SER A 201 4.32 8.02 -28.71
CA SER A 201 4.52 6.94 -27.75
C SER A 201 3.31 6.68 -26.88
N PHE A 202 3.27 5.47 -26.31
CA PHE A 202 2.32 5.07 -25.26
C PHE A 202 3.10 4.37 -24.15
N THR A 203 2.87 4.80 -22.90
CA THR A 203 3.58 4.28 -21.73
C THR A 203 2.59 4.00 -20.59
N GLU A 204 2.54 2.76 -20.15
CA GLU A 204 1.84 2.40 -18.90
C GLU A 204 2.62 2.95 -17.71
N ILE A 205 1.94 3.62 -16.77
CA ILE A 205 2.56 4.26 -15.61
C ILE A 205 2.33 3.42 -14.36
N LEU A 206 1.07 3.06 -14.10
CA LEU A 206 0.68 2.25 -12.96
C LEU A 206 -0.65 1.53 -13.24
N LYS A 207 -0.87 0.46 -12.49
CA LYS A 207 -2.11 -0.32 -12.45
C LYS A 207 -2.60 -0.42 -11.01
N THR A 208 -3.90 -0.57 -10.82
CA THR A 208 -4.49 -0.76 -9.48
C THR A 208 -4.94 -2.20 -9.29
N VAL A 209 -5.10 -2.63 -8.04
CA VAL A 209 -5.53 -4.00 -7.72
C VAL A 209 -6.96 -4.30 -8.18
N ASP A 210 -7.78 -3.28 -8.37
CA ASP A 210 -9.12 -3.34 -8.92
C ASP A 210 -9.16 -3.23 -10.46
N HIS A 211 -8.00 -3.49 -11.11
CA HIS A 211 -7.80 -3.60 -12.54
C HIS A 211 -7.83 -2.28 -13.33
N GLY A 212 -7.76 -1.13 -12.67
CA GLY A 212 -7.57 0.16 -13.35
C GLY A 212 -6.13 0.32 -13.88
N GLN A 213 -5.98 1.09 -14.98
CA GLN A 213 -4.70 1.38 -15.62
C GLN A 213 -4.55 2.87 -15.86
N PHE A 214 -3.41 3.42 -15.44
CA PHE A 214 -3.01 4.79 -15.73
C PHE A 214 -1.85 4.81 -16.73
N SER A 215 -2.01 5.60 -17.80
CA SER A 215 -1.04 5.64 -18.91
C SER A 215 -0.78 7.07 -19.36
N VAL A 216 0.33 7.29 -20.07
CA VAL A 216 0.60 8.53 -20.81
C VAL A 216 0.70 8.22 -22.29
N ASN A 217 0.02 9.03 -23.08
CA ASN A 217 0.08 9.01 -24.53
C ASN A 217 0.69 10.31 -25.05
N ILE A 218 1.69 10.19 -25.92
CA ILE A 218 2.31 11.32 -26.62
C ILE A 218 1.97 11.17 -28.09
N SER A 219 1.31 12.18 -28.68
CA SER A 219 0.97 12.21 -30.11
C SER A 219 1.76 13.30 -30.82
N LYS A 220 2.43 12.94 -31.89
CA LYS A 220 3.17 13.90 -32.76
C LYS A 220 2.22 14.92 -33.38
N PRO A 221 2.73 16.07 -33.87
CA PRO A 221 1.95 17.09 -34.57
C PRO A 221 1.05 16.50 -35.67
N GLY A 222 -0.22 16.90 -35.71
CA GLY A 222 -1.21 16.48 -36.68
C GLY A 222 -1.68 15.01 -36.59
N ILE A 223 -1.19 14.24 -35.63
CA ILE A 223 -1.54 12.82 -35.50
C ILE A 223 -2.90 12.64 -34.85
N THR A 224 -3.70 11.75 -35.43
CA THR A 224 -4.93 11.18 -34.83
C THR A 224 -4.66 9.80 -34.27
N LYS A 225 -5.10 9.55 -33.04
CA LYS A 225 -5.09 8.23 -32.37
C LYS A 225 -6.48 7.88 -31.87
N GLY A 226 -6.75 6.59 -31.60
CA GLY A 226 -8.05 6.08 -31.22
C GLY A 226 -8.73 5.39 -32.39
N GLN A 227 -9.92 5.85 -32.83
CA GLN A 227 -10.78 5.23 -33.85
C GLN A 227 -11.29 3.87 -33.40
N HIS A 228 -11.78 3.82 -32.16
CA HIS A 228 -12.34 2.58 -31.61
C HIS A 228 -13.38 2.90 -30.52
N TRP A 229 -14.17 1.89 -30.19
CA TRP A 229 -15.16 1.96 -29.12
C TRP A 229 -15.09 0.73 -28.21
N TYR A 230 -15.76 0.81 -27.07
CA TYR A 230 -15.81 -0.21 -26.01
C TYR A 230 -17.23 -0.56 -25.63
N ASN A 231 -17.48 -1.79 -25.12
CA ASN A 231 -18.78 -2.17 -24.54
C ASN A 231 -18.90 -1.73 -23.07
N THR A 232 -17.97 -2.14 -22.24
CA THR A 232 -17.98 -1.92 -20.78
C THR A 232 -16.76 -1.16 -20.29
N LYS A 233 -15.67 -1.26 -21.00
CA LYS A 233 -14.50 -0.44 -20.76
C LYS A 233 -14.84 1.02 -21.01
N TRP A 234 -14.30 1.90 -20.17
CA TRP A 234 -14.34 3.35 -20.39
C TRP A 234 -12.99 3.96 -20.01
N GLU A 235 -12.73 5.10 -20.56
CA GLU A 235 -11.48 5.82 -20.32
C GLU A 235 -11.76 7.27 -19.95
N LEU A 236 -10.78 7.88 -19.28
CA LEU A 236 -10.74 9.30 -18.97
C LEU A 236 -9.49 9.89 -19.61
N PHE A 237 -9.66 10.83 -20.53
CA PHE A 237 -8.56 11.52 -21.17
C PHE A 237 -8.35 12.91 -20.54
N ILE A 238 -7.11 13.23 -20.24
CA ILE A 238 -6.71 14.50 -19.62
C ILE A 238 -5.49 15.06 -20.37
N VAL A 239 -5.70 16.04 -21.21
CA VAL A 239 -4.60 16.71 -21.93
C VAL A 239 -3.87 17.63 -20.97
N ILE A 240 -2.55 17.50 -20.89
CA ILE A 240 -1.68 18.26 -19.98
C ILE A 240 -0.65 19.16 -20.69
N SER A 241 -0.47 18.97 -21.99
CA SER A 241 0.44 19.82 -22.79
C SER A 241 -0.05 19.89 -24.22
N SER A 242 0.15 21.04 -24.84
CA SER A 242 -0.28 21.38 -26.21
C SER A 242 -1.80 21.51 -26.35
N HIS A 243 -2.32 21.39 -27.56
CA HIS A 243 -3.70 21.65 -27.93
C HIS A 243 -4.23 20.53 -28.84
N GLY A 244 -5.40 19.99 -28.50
CA GLY A 244 -5.99 18.85 -29.18
C GLY A 244 -7.50 18.91 -29.33
N LEU A 245 -8.04 17.99 -30.12
CA LEU A 245 -9.46 17.76 -30.29
C LEU A 245 -9.79 16.31 -29.95
N ILE A 246 -10.70 16.10 -29.03
CA ILE A 246 -11.30 14.79 -28.75
C ILE A 246 -12.67 14.76 -29.44
N GLN A 247 -12.94 13.68 -30.16
CA GLN A 247 -14.24 13.45 -30.79
C GLN A 247 -14.81 12.12 -30.34
N GLU A 248 -16.12 12.11 -30.12
CA GLU A 248 -16.89 10.91 -29.78
C GLU A 248 -18.14 10.83 -30.64
N ARG A 249 -18.39 9.67 -31.25
CA ARG A 249 -19.58 9.42 -32.04
C ARG A 249 -20.27 8.13 -31.56
N LYS A 250 -21.56 8.22 -31.27
CA LYS A 250 -22.36 7.02 -30.95
C LYS A 250 -22.29 6.02 -32.12
N ILE A 251 -22.03 4.74 -31.79
CA ILE A 251 -21.99 3.66 -32.80
C ILE A 251 -23.37 3.44 -33.46
N GLY A 252 -23.33 2.90 -34.68
CA GLY A 252 -24.53 2.57 -35.42
C GLY A 252 -25.13 3.77 -36.20
N THR A 253 -26.39 3.67 -36.52
CA THR A 253 -27.10 4.58 -37.41
C THR A 253 -28.26 5.26 -36.71
N ASP A 254 -28.39 6.56 -36.88
CA ASP A 254 -29.55 7.33 -36.41
C ASP A 254 -30.83 6.88 -37.17
N PRO A 255 -31.84 6.31 -36.49
CA PRO A 255 -33.06 5.86 -37.14
C PRO A 255 -33.86 6.98 -37.80
N ALA A 256 -33.67 8.23 -37.40
CA ALA A 256 -34.36 9.39 -37.98
C ALA A 256 -33.78 9.82 -39.34
N THR A 257 -32.48 9.65 -39.54
CA THR A 257 -31.78 10.12 -40.74
C THR A 257 -31.28 8.98 -41.63
N GLY A 258 -31.15 7.76 -41.10
CA GLY A 258 -30.52 6.62 -41.76
C GLY A 258 -28.98 6.79 -41.94
N LYS A 259 -28.36 7.76 -41.27
CA LYS A 259 -26.92 8.05 -41.33
C LYS A 259 -26.24 7.78 -39.98
N PRO A 260 -24.88 7.64 -39.94
CA PRO A 260 -24.16 7.67 -38.68
C PRO A 260 -24.53 8.89 -37.84
N TYR A 261 -24.48 8.74 -36.51
CA TYR A 261 -24.71 9.85 -35.58
C TYR A 261 -23.65 10.95 -35.79
N GLU A 262 -23.99 12.21 -35.54
CA GLU A 262 -23.04 13.32 -35.57
C GLU A 262 -22.06 13.21 -34.38
N PRO A 263 -20.76 13.48 -34.61
CA PRO A 263 -19.78 13.44 -33.52
C PRO A 263 -19.94 14.63 -32.58
N ILE A 264 -19.69 14.36 -31.28
CA ILE A 264 -19.50 15.38 -30.26
C ILE A 264 -18.00 15.70 -30.22
N SER A 265 -17.64 16.97 -30.15
CA SER A 265 -16.25 17.43 -30.19
C SER A 265 -15.89 18.26 -28.96
N PHE A 266 -14.72 18.00 -28.39
CA PHE A 266 -14.17 18.72 -27.24
C PHE A 266 -12.77 19.26 -27.59
N GLU A 267 -12.62 20.58 -27.67
CA GLU A 267 -11.30 21.19 -27.69
C GLU A 267 -10.67 21.10 -26.29
N VAL A 268 -9.43 20.66 -26.24
CA VAL A 268 -8.69 20.38 -24.99
C VAL A 268 -7.28 20.94 -25.07
N SER A 269 -6.75 21.46 -23.96
CA SER A 269 -5.41 22.01 -23.92
C SER A 269 -4.76 21.87 -22.54
N GLY A 270 -3.42 21.98 -22.50
CA GLY A 270 -2.66 22.06 -21.26
C GLY A 270 -2.87 23.35 -20.47
N GLU A 271 -3.39 24.42 -21.09
CA GLU A 271 -3.68 25.69 -20.42
C GLU A 271 -4.93 25.62 -19.55
N LYS A 272 -5.91 24.81 -19.96
CA LYS A 272 -7.14 24.53 -19.22
C LYS A 272 -7.37 23.04 -19.16
N ILE A 273 -6.80 22.40 -18.13
CA ILE A 273 -6.89 20.95 -17.95
C ILE A 273 -8.36 20.55 -17.77
N THR A 274 -8.83 19.73 -18.70
CA THR A 274 -10.19 19.20 -18.74
C THR A 274 -10.15 17.69 -18.84
N ALA A 275 -10.96 17.01 -18.02
CA ALA A 275 -11.14 15.56 -18.08
C ALA A 275 -12.32 15.25 -19.00
N VAL A 276 -12.12 14.41 -20.00
CA VAL A 276 -13.15 13.97 -20.94
C VAL A 276 -13.33 12.46 -20.79
N HIS A 277 -14.57 12.02 -20.55
CA HIS A 277 -14.90 10.60 -20.50
C HIS A 277 -15.07 10.04 -21.91
N MET A 278 -14.39 8.95 -22.21
CA MET A 278 -14.65 8.13 -23.40
C MET A 278 -15.79 7.18 -23.08
N LEU A 279 -16.94 7.41 -23.68
CA LEU A 279 -18.19 6.74 -23.33
C LEU A 279 -18.28 5.34 -23.96
N PRO A 280 -18.69 4.30 -23.19
CA PRO A 280 -19.01 3.00 -23.77
C PRO A 280 -20.07 3.11 -24.87
N GLY A 281 -19.88 2.38 -25.97
CA GLY A 281 -20.77 2.48 -27.14
C GLY A 281 -20.59 3.73 -28.01
N TYR A 282 -19.52 4.50 -27.77
CA TYR A 282 -19.10 5.60 -28.62
C TYR A 282 -17.70 5.35 -29.18
N THR A 283 -17.57 5.42 -30.52
CA THR A 283 -16.23 5.46 -31.09
C THR A 283 -15.61 6.81 -30.82
N HIS A 284 -14.32 6.84 -30.49
CA HIS A 284 -13.63 8.05 -30.11
C HIS A 284 -12.22 8.15 -30.72
N ASN A 285 -11.75 9.36 -30.84
CA ASN A 285 -10.38 9.67 -31.23
C ASN A 285 -9.85 10.87 -30.46
N ILE A 286 -8.55 11.08 -30.56
CA ILE A 286 -7.86 12.30 -30.12
C ILE A 286 -6.91 12.77 -31.23
N ILE A 287 -6.99 14.03 -31.57
CA ILE A 287 -6.23 14.67 -32.64
C ILE A 287 -5.29 15.70 -32.03
N ASN A 288 -4.00 15.65 -32.35
CA ASN A 288 -3.09 16.75 -32.05
C ASN A 288 -3.28 17.88 -33.08
N LEU A 289 -3.77 19.03 -32.64
CA LEU A 289 -4.02 20.20 -33.48
C LEU A 289 -2.79 21.10 -33.63
N SER A 290 -1.72 20.87 -32.91
CA SER A 290 -0.47 21.61 -33.07
C SER A 290 0.31 21.16 -34.30
N ASP A 291 0.92 22.08 -34.99
CA ASP A 291 1.83 21.80 -36.13
C ASP A 291 3.27 21.55 -35.66
N THR A 292 3.60 21.86 -34.39
CA THR A 292 5.00 21.88 -33.91
C THR A 292 5.22 21.16 -32.61
N GLU A 293 4.18 21.00 -31.78
CA GLU A 293 4.30 20.45 -30.42
C GLU A 293 3.65 19.09 -30.29
N ASP A 294 4.26 18.23 -29.48
CA ASP A 294 3.70 16.95 -29.09
C ASP A 294 2.51 17.17 -28.13
N LEU A 295 1.39 16.52 -28.39
CA LEU A 295 0.24 16.48 -27.49
C LEU A 295 0.47 15.42 -26.41
N VAL A 296 0.43 15.82 -25.14
CA VAL A 296 0.60 14.90 -24.01
C VAL A 296 -0.75 14.71 -23.31
N THR A 297 -1.20 13.46 -23.28
CA THR A 297 -2.48 13.05 -22.68
C THR A 297 -2.24 12.03 -21.59
N LEU A 298 -2.71 12.30 -20.38
CA LEU A 298 -2.88 11.28 -19.35
C LEU A 298 -4.19 10.53 -19.60
N MET A 299 -4.15 9.22 -19.41
CA MET A 299 -5.28 8.32 -19.66
C MET A 299 -5.48 7.42 -18.46
N TRP A 300 -6.71 7.37 -17.96
CA TRP A 300 -7.17 6.35 -17.02
C TRP A 300 -8.12 5.40 -17.73
N ALA A 301 -7.95 4.11 -17.54
CA ALA A 301 -8.89 3.08 -17.96
C ALA A 301 -9.36 2.27 -16.74
N ASN A 302 -10.64 1.91 -16.72
CA ASN A 302 -11.20 1.07 -15.64
C ASN A 302 -10.77 -0.40 -15.71
N GLU A 303 -10.07 -0.77 -16.77
CA GLU A 303 -9.55 -2.14 -16.98
C GLU A 303 -8.11 -2.09 -17.50
N ILE A 304 -7.31 -3.09 -17.10
CA ILE A 304 -5.99 -3.37 -17.66
C ILE A 304 -6.18 -3.93 -19.08
N PHE A 305 -5.36 -3.49 -20.03
CA PHE A 305 -5.37 -4.07 -21.37
C PHE A 305 -5.00 -5.56 -21.33
N ASP A 306 -5.93 -6.41 -21.80
CA ASP A 306 -5.72 -7.84 -21.97
C ASP A 306 -5.85 -8.21 -23.45
N PRO A 307 -4.74 -8.58 -24.12
CA PRO A 307 -4.78 -8.96 -25.53
C PRO A 307 -5.60 -10.23 -25.83
N SER A 308 -5.88 -11.06 -24.82
CA SER A 308 -6.66 -12.29 -24.98
C SER A 308 -8.19 -12.07 -24.87
N HIS A 309 -8.59 -10.96 -24.22
CA HIS A 309 -10.01 -10.59 -23.97
C HIS A 309 -10.19 -9.10 -24.24
N GLN A 310 -10.08 -8.71 -25.51
CA GLN A 310 -10.15 -7.30 -25.90
C GLN A 310 -11.60 -6.81 -25.95
N ASP A 311 -11.96 -5.80 -25.13
CA ASP A 311 -13.16 -4.99 -25.31
C ASP A 311 -12.81 -3.73 -26.10
N THR A 312 -12.29 -3.91 -27.33
CA THR A 312 -11.87 -2.82 -28.20
C THR A 312 -12.24 -3.14 -29.65
N TYR A 313 -13.06 -2.30 -30.24
CA TYR A 313 -13.61 -2.49 -31.59
C TYR A 313 -13.27 -1.29 -32.46
N PHE A 314 -12.62 -1.54 -33.60
CA PHE A 314 -12.26 -0.46 -34.54
C PHE A 314 -13.51 0.10 -35.23
N GLU A 315 -13.69 1.40 -35.20
CA GLU A 315 -14.67 2.16 -35.98
C GLU A 315 -14.23 3.63 -36.02
N GLU A 316 -14.18 4.24 -37.20
CA GLU A 316 -13.82 5.67 -37.36
C GLU A 316 -14.92 6.56 -36.78
N VAL A 317 -14.52 7.70 -36.22
CA VAL A 317 -15.42 8.76 -35.75
C VAL A 317 -16.08 9.49 -36.90
#